data_a5fffe31f1be42e65f218cbc8beb7c14
#
_entry.id   a5fffe31f1be42e65f218cbc8beb7c14
#
_cell.length_a   1.000
_cell.length_b   1.000
_cell.length_c   1.000
_cell.angle_alpha   90.00
_cell.angle_beta   90.00
_cell.angle_gamma   90.00
#
_symmetry.space_group_name_H-M   'P 1'
#
loop_
_entity.id
_entity.type
_entity.pdbx_description
1 polymer ?
#
loop_
_entity_poly.entity_id
_entity_poly.type
_entity_poly.pdbx_seq_one_letter_code
_entity_poly.pdbx_strand_id
1 'polypeptide(L)'
;MGNGVSVELVDKMGTDLSVVNAARVSYSKESNTFTIKDEKLIKYLAEHEHWSPFAHASMQFRIKAPIFVARQLVKHQVGLVWNEVSRRYVDFPPELYKLSLIHI
;
A
#
# COMPACT_ATOMS: atom_id res chain seq x y z
N MET A 1 -4.06 -9.86 23.03
CA MET A 1 -4.23 -9.90 22.21
C MET A 1 -4.86 -9.11 21.41
N GLY A 2 -4.46 -8.79 20.66
CA GLY A 2 -4.83 -7.83 19.90
C GLY A 2 -6.03 -8.10 19.17
N ASN A 3 -6.96 -7.73 19.51
CA ASN A 3 -8.15 -7.99 18.88
C ASN A 3 -8.52 -6.84 18.05
N GLY A 4 -7.69 -6.07 17.66
CA GLY A 4 -8.08 -4.91 16.98
C GLY A 4 -7.70 -4.88 15.54
N VAL A 5 -6.43 -4.94 15.26
CA VAL A 5 -5.92 -4.64 13.92
C VAL A 5 -4.90 -5.67 13.51
N SER A 6 -5.03 -6.14 12.28
CA SER A 6 -4.00 -6.94 11.65
C SER A 6 -3.82 -6.50 10.20
N VAL A 7 -2.60 -6.62 9.70
CA VAL A 7 -2.25 -6.27 8.33
C VAL A 7 -1.43 -7.41 7.75
N GLU A 8 -1.82 -7.89 6.59
CA GLU A 8 -1.16 -8.99 5.91
C GLU A 8 -0.86 -8.60 4.48
N LEU A 9 0.37 -8.77 4.03
CA LEU A 9 0.71 -8.56 2.63
C LEU A 9 0.19 -9.75 1.83
N VAL A 10 -0.74 -9.48 0.90
CA VAL A 10 -1.34 -10.51 0.07
C VAL A 10 -0.53 -10.73 -1.20
N ASP A 11 -0.10 -9.66 -1.84
CA ASP A 11 0.61 -9.73 -3.10
C ASP A 11 1.38 -8.44 -3.34
N LYS A 12 2.38 -8.53 -4.20
CA LYS A 12 3.14 -7.34 -4.60
C LYS A 12 3.56 -7.47 -6.05
N MET A 13 3.74 -6.34 -6.71
CA MET A 13 4.22 -6.27 -8.07
C MET A 13 5.32 -5.23 -8.15
N GLY A 14 6.45 -5.62 -8.72
CA GLY A 14 7.55 -4.70 -8.94
C GLY A 14 8.52 -4.60 -7.76
N THR A 15 9.60 -3.91 -8.02
CA THR A 15 10.69 -3.66 -7.06
C THR A 15 11.25 -2.27 -7.34
N ASP A 16 12.27 -1.87 -6.58
CA ASP A 16 12.97 -0.62 -6.85
C ASP A 16 13.52 -0.58 -8.27
N LEU A 17 13.95 -1.73 -8.79
CA LEU A 17 14.43 -1.81 -10.16
C LEU A 17 13.32 -1.48 -11.16
N SER A 18 12.09 -1.88 -10.89
CA SER A 18 10.94 -1.53 -11.73
C SER A 18 10.73 -0.03 -11.82
N VAL A 19 10.90 0.67 -10.70
CA VAL A 19 10.78 2.14 -10.63
C VAL A 19 11.87 2.79 -11.49
N VAL A 20 13.10 2.33 -11.33
CA VAL A 20 14.25 2.86 -12.07
C VAL A 20 14.08 2.66 -13.57
N ASN A 21 13.67 1.46 -13.97
CA ASN A 21 13.50 1.15 -15.39
C ASN A 21 12.34 1.95 -16.00
N ALA A 22 11.28 2.17 -15.24
CA ALA A 22 10.19 3.03 -15.70
C ALA A 22 10.66 4.46 -15.94
N ALA A 23 11.50 4.99 -15.05
CA ALA A 23 12.05 6.33 -15.21
C ALA A 23 12.99 6.42 -16.44
N ARG A 24 13.73 5.34 -16.73
CA ARG A 24 14.71 5.33 -17.82
C ARG A 24 14.12 5.02 -19.18
N VAL A 25 12.84 4.72 -19.26
CA VAL A 25 12.17 4.46 -20.53
C VAL A 25 12.38 5.60 -21.53
N SER A 26 12.35 6.86 -21.05
CA SER A 26 12.56 8.02 -21.90
C SER A 26 13.91 8.05 -22.60
N TYR A 27 14.89 7.31 -22.09
CA TYR A 27 16.24 7.25 -22.65
C TYR A 27 16.50 5.89 -23.29
N SER A 28 15.49 5.05 -23.41
CA SER A 28 15.61 3.68 -23.95
C SER A 28 16.69 2.87 -23.25
N LYS A 29 16.82 3.06 -21.94
CA LYS A 29 17.78 2.33 -21.12
C LYS A 29 17.06 1.41 -20.17
N GLU A 30 17.70 0.29 -19.85
CA GLU A 30 17.17 -0.66 -18.90
C GLU A 30 18.30 -1.19 -18.04
N SER A 31 18.05 -1.31 -16.74
CA SER A 31 18.98 -1.89 -15.79
C SER A 31 18.56 -3.31 -15.45
N ASN A 32 19.52 -4.23 -15.44
CA ASN A 32 19.26 -5.62 -15.06
C ASN A 32 19.49 -5.85 -13.57
N THR A 33 20.33 -5.02 -12.95
CA THR A 33 20.63 -5.12 -11.53
C THR A 33 20.53 -3.75 -10.89
N PHE A 34 20.15 -3.72 -9.61
CA PHE A 34 20.03 -2.46 -8.88
C PHE A 34 21.41 -2.03 -8.37
N THR A 35 21.83 -0.83 -8.72
CA THR A 35 23.14 -0.29 -8.37
C THR A 35 23.01 0.98 -7.54
N ILE A 36 24.17 1.53 -7.10
CA ILE A 36 24.19 2.80 -6.36
C ILE A 36 23.66 3.96 -7.22
N LYS A 37 23.89 3.94 -8.53
CA LYS A 37 23.36 4.95 -9.43
C LYS A 37 21.82 4.91 -9.43
N ASP A 38 21.26 3.72 -9.37
CA ASP A 38 19.82 3.52 -9.34
C ASP A 38 19.23 4.04 -8.02
N GLU A 39 19.91 3.79 -6.91
CA GLU A 39 19.51 4.32 -5.62
C GLU A 39 19.46 5.84 -5.62
N LYS A 40 20.48 6.47 -6.20
CA LYS A 40 20.52 7.93 -6.32
C LYS A 40 19.39 8.46 -7.20
N LEU A 41 19.07 7.75 -8.27
CA LEU A 41 17.96 8.12 -9.14
C LEU A 41 16.63 8.06 -8.40
N ILE A 42 16.38 7.01 -7.64
CA ILE A 42 15.15 6.89 -6.87
C ILE A 42 15.01 8.02 -5.87
N LYS A 43 16.08 8.36 -5.15
CA LYS A 43 16.08 9.46 -4.20
C LYS A 43 15.77 10.79 -4.90
N TYR A 44 16.37 11.03 -6.06
CA TYR A 44 16.11 12.22 -6.85
C TYR A 44 14.64 12.30 -7.26
N LEU A 45 14.08 11.20 -7.76
CA LEU A 45 12.67 11.16 -8.18
C LEU A 45 11.73 11.45 -7.02
N ALA A 46 12.02 10.87 -5.85
CA ALA A 46 11.20 11.09 -4.67
C ALA A 46 11.27 12.53 -4.18
N GLU A 47 12.46 13.11 -4.14
CA GLU A 47 12.66 14.49 -3.70
C GLU A 47 11.99 15.51 -4.61
N HIS A 48 11.92 15.22 -5.91
CA HIS A 48 11.34 16.12 -6.90
C HIS A 48 9.91 15.74 -7.27
N GLU A 49 9.30 14.85 -6.49
CA GLU A 49 7.89 14.46 -6.64
C GLU A 49 7.53 13.92 -8.02
N HIS A 50 8.42 13.13 -8.61
CA HIS A 50 8.15 12.42 -9.84
C HIS A 50 7.40 11.11 -9.54
N TRP A 51 6.08 11.16 -9.57
CA TRP A 51 5.25 10.06 -9.10
C TRP A 51 5.13 8.88 -10.06
N SER A 52 5.06 9.13 -11.36
CA SER A 52 4.71 8.07 -12.29
C SER A 52 5.66 6.87 -12.31
N PRO A 53 7.00 7.01 -12.13
CA PRO A 53 7.84 5.82 -12.01
C PRO A 53 7.47 4.93 -10.82
N PHE A 54 7.10 5.53 -9.69
CA PHE A 54 6.72 4.79 -8.50
C PHE A 54 5.40 4.03 -8.66
N ALA A 55 4.55 4.47 -9.57
CA ALA A 55 3.29 3.81 -9.83
C ALA A 55 3.44 2.48 -10.57
N HIS A 56 4.66 2.13 -11.00
CA HIS A 56 4.94 0.85 -11.65
C HIS A 56 5.22 -0.28 -10.64
N ALA A 57 5.10 0.01 -9.37
CA ALA A 57 5.15 -0.99 -8.32
C ALA A 57 3.89 -0.86 -7.48
N SER A 58 3.40 -1.98 -6.98
CA SER A 58 2.19 -1.97 -6.17
C SER A 58 2.22 -3.07 -5.13
N MET A 59 1.41 -2.89 -4.09
CA MET A 59 1.25 -3.87 -3.03
C MET A 59 -0.22 -3.99 -2.68
N GLN A 60 -0.62 -5.20 -2.33
CA GLN A 60 -1.98 -5.50 -1.91
C GLN A 60 -1.94 -6.03 -0.48
N PHE A 61 -2.73 -5.44 0.38
CA PHE A 61 -2.81 -5.84 1.78
C PHE A 61 -4.21 -6.27 2.14
N ARG A 62 -4.29 -7.23 3.06
CA ARG A 62 -5.54 -7.56 3.73
C ARG A 62 -5.47 -6.97 5.12
N ILE A 63 -6.45 -6.15 5.45
CA ILE A 63 -6.49 -5.44 6.72
C ILE A 63 -7.74 -5.87 7.48
N LYS A 64 -7.57 -6.27 8.73
CA LYS A 64 -8.66 -6.50 9.65
C LYS A 64 -8.62 -5.40 10.70
N ALA A 65 -9.70 -4.69 10.88
CA ALA A 65 -9.75 -3.55 11.80
C ALA A 65 -11.17 -3.30 12.26
N PRO A 66 -11.35 -2.68 13.43
CA PRO A 66 -12.67 -2.22 13.83
C PRO A 66 -13.25 -1.24 12.82
N ILE A 67 -14.56 -1.18 12.72
CA ILE A 67 -15.22 -0.35 11.72
C ILE A 67 -14.83 1.12 11.82
N PHE A 68 -14.67 1.65 13.03
CA PHE A 68 -14.31 3.06 13.17
C PHE A 68 -12.90 3.37 12.65
N VAL A 69 -11.98 2.40 12.74
CA VAL A 69 -10.63 2.53 12.16
C VAL A 69 -10.72 2.42 10.65
N ALA A 70 -11.46 1.42 10.15
CA ALA A 70 -11.60 1.22 8.71
C ALA A 70 -12.22 2.44 8.02
N ARG A 71 -13.19 3.06 8.63
CA ARG A 71 -13.83 4.27 8.07
C ARG A 71 -12.88 5.45 7.99
N GLN A 72 -11.97 5.57 8.94
CA GLN A 72 -10.91 6.58 8.86
C GLN A 72 -9.93 6.27 7.73
N LEU A 73 -9.55 5.01 7.62
CA LEU A 73 -8.55 4.58 6.67
C LEU A 73 -9.03 4.76 5.22
N VAL A 74 -10.28 4.40 4.92
CA VAL A 74 -10.79 4.47 3.56
C VAL A 74 -10.98 5.91 3.06
N LYS A 75 -10.82 6.91 3.90
CA LYS A 75 -10.82 8.30 3.46
C LYS A 75 -9.59 8.63 2.62
N HIS A 76 -8.54 7.85 2.75
CA HIS A 76 -7.34 8.01 1.95
C HIS A 76 -7.55 7.32 0.61
N GLN A 77 -7.77 8.11 -0.44
CA GLN A 77 -8.14 7.60 -1.75
C GLN A 77 -7.02 7.67 -2.79
N VAL A 78 -6.12 8.62 -2.64
CA VAL A 78 -5.08 8.83 -3.65
C VAL A 78 -4.13 7.64 -3.69
N GLY A 79 -4.05 7.00 -4.84
CA GLY A 79 -3.18 5.84 -5.03
C GLY A 79 -3.66 4.56 -4.36
N LEU A 80 -4.86 4.56 -3.79
CA LEU A 80 -5.39 3.42 -3.05
C LEU A 80 -6.74 2.98 -3.62
N VAL A 81 -6.95 1.68 -3.64
CA VAL A 81 -8.22 1.08 -4.04
C VAL A 81 -8.70 0.20 -2.91
N TRP A 82 -9.93 0.38 -2.49
CA TRP A 82 -10.48 -0.27 -1.32
C TRP A 82 -11.64 -1.19 -1.69
N ASN A 83 -11.62 -2.38 -1.13
CA ASN A 83 -12.73 -3.31 -1.16
C ASN A 83 -12.93 -3.89 0.22
N GLU A 84 -14.17 -4.08 0.62
CA GLU A 84 -14.45 -4.63 1.92
C GLU A 84 -15.43 -5.80 1.84
N VAL A 85 -15.46 -6.63 2.85
CA VAL A 85 -16.40 -7.73 2.93
C VAL A 85 -17.80 -7.15 3.05
N SER A 86 -18.69 -7.58 2.15
CA SER A 86 -20.07 -7.14 2.16
C SER A 86 -20.98 -8.18 2.79
N ARG A 87 -21.77 -7.78 3.77
CA ARG A 87 -22.75 -8.66 4.37
C ARG A 87 -23.92 -8.99 3.46
N ARG A 88 -24.01 -8.32 2.33
CA ARG A 88 -25.00 -8.69 1.30
C ARG A 88 -24.61 -9.96 0.57
N TYR A 89 -23.31 -10.31 0.57
CA TYR A 89 -22.81 -11.51 -0.10
C TYR A 89 -22.29 -12.56 0.85
N VAL A 90 -21.82 -12.15 2.03
CA VAL A 90 -21.23 -13.04 3.02
C VAL A 90 -21.86 -12.73 4.37
N ASP A 91 -22.30 -13.79 5.06
CA ASP A 91 -22.88 -13.63 6.38
C ASP A 91 -21.91 -14.18 7.42
N PHE A 92 -21.24 -13.27 8.10
CA PHE A 92 -20.36 -13.59 9.22
C PHE A 92 -21.04 -13.25 10.53
N PRO A 93 -20.76 -14.00 11.60
CA PRO A 93 -21.21 -13.59 12.91
C PRO A 93 -20.59 -12.23 13.28
N PRO A 94 -21.34 -11.36 13.94
CA PRO A 94 -20.80 -10.06 14.30
C PRO A 94 -19.69 -10.17 15.34
N GLU A 95 -18.65 -9.37 15.17
CA GLU A 95 -17.59 -9.23 16.16
C GLU A 95 -17.71 -7.85 16.79
N LEU A 96 -17.61 -7.81 18.10
CA LEU A 96 -17.69 -6.56 18.83
C LEU A 96 -16.30 -6.14 19.29
N TYR A 97 -15.99 -4.87 19.06
CA TYR A 97 -14.77 -4.28 19.56
C TYR A 97 -15.09 -3.47 20.81
N LYS A 98 -14.43 -3.83 21.90
CA LYS A 98 -14.62 -3.10 23.15
C LYS A 98 -13.60 -2.00 23.28
N LEU A 99 -14.07 -0.77 23.43
CA LEU A 99 -13.20 0.33 23.74
C LEU A 99 -12.98 0.38 25.25
N SER A 100 -11.73 0.45 25.65
CA SER A 100 -11.42 0.68 27.04
C SER A 100 -11.60 2.15 27.37
N LEU A 101 -12.19 2.47 28.52
CA LEU A 101 -12.32 3.84 28.96
C LEU A 101 -10.98 4.53 29.15
N ILE A 102 -9.94 3.75 29.37
CA ILE A 102 -8.59 4.29 29.52
C ILE A 102 -8.09 4.88 28.21
N HIS A 103 -8.60 4.38 27.09
CA HIS A 103 -8.14 4.80 25.76
C HIS A 103 -9.01 5.91 25.16
N ILE A 104 -10.00 6.29 25.84
CA ILE A 104 -10.85 7.38 25.43
C ILE A 104 -10.36 8.69 26.03
#